data_5cedfd56ef09aabe019c27827dbd1867
#
_entry.id   5cedfd56ef09aabe019c27827dbd1867
#
_cell.length_a   1.000
_cell.length_b   1.000
_cell.length_c   1.000
_cell.angle_alpha   90.00
_cell.angle_beta   90.00
_cell.angle_gamma   90.00
#
_symmetry.space_group_name_H-M   'P 1'
#
loop_
_entity.id
_entity.type
_entity.pdbx_description
1 polymer ?
#
loop_
_entity_poly.entity_id
_entity_poly.type
_entity_poly.pdbx_seq_one_letter_code
_entity_poly.pdbx_strand_id
1 'polypeptide(L)'
;NETTAASIADSIQILYNYKDRRDTGLQYTFLEFGAMGCISCRKMERVMEDIRTTYGKRVKVRFMNVSKQETQEWTKYFGIAAIPTQIILDNNGHEIFRHTGFISAEDLGTVFK
;
A
#
# COMPACT_ATOMS: atom_id res chain seq x y z
N ASN A 1 4.73 -20.78 4.38
CA ASN A 1 5.56 -21.79 3.76
C ASN A 1 6.26 -21.23 2.52
N GLU A 2 7.08 -21.99 1.87
CA GLU A 2 7.90 -21.53 0.75
C GLU A 2 7.08 -21.09 -0.47
N THR A 3 5.84 -21.56 -0.60
CA THR A 3 4.98 -21.16 -1.72
C THR A 3 4.32 -19.82 -1.50
N THR A 4 4.29 -19.33 -0.26
CA THR A 4 3.55 -18.13 0.11
C THR A 4 4.14 -16.86 -0.50
N ALA A 5 5.47 -16.72 -0.49
CA ALA A 5 6.12 -15.55 -1.09
C ALA A 5 5.84 -15.48 -2.59
N ALA A 6 5.89 -16.61 -3.28
CA ALA A 6 5.55 -16.67 -4.70
C ALA A 6 4.08 -16.33 -4.93
N SER A 7 3.18 -16.81 -4.04
CA SER A 7 1.74 -16.52 -4.14
C SER A 7 1.47 -15.02 -3.96
N ILE A 8 2.16 -14.34 -3.04
CA ILE A 8 1.99 -12.90 -2.86
C ILE A 8 2.55 -12.15 -4.06
N ALA A 9 3.72 -12.55 -4.57
CA ALA A 9 4.29 -11.95 -5.77
C ALA A 9 3.32 -12.06 -6.95
N ASP A 10 2.70 -13.22 -7.13
CA ASP A 10 1.71 -13.44 -8.17
C ASP A 10 0.48 -12.57 -7.94
N SER A 11 0.01 -12.47 -6.70
CA SER A 11 -1.14 -11.62 -6.35
C SER A 11 -0.86 -10.16 -6.67
N ILE A 12 0.35 -9.68 -6.39
CA ILE A 12 0.74 -8.31 -6.72
C ILE A 12 0.63 -8.07 -8.22
N GLN A 13 1.13 -9.02 -9.03
CA GLN A 13 1.08 -8.89 -10.48
C GLN A 13 -0.35 -8.91 -11.00
N ILE A 14 -1.22 -9.71 -10.41
CA ILE A 14 -2.63 -9.76 -10.78
C ILE A 14 -3.37 -8.50 -10.36
N LEU A 15 -3.15 -8.04 -9.13
CA LEU A 15 -3.94 -6.95 -8.54
C LEU A 15 -3.38 -5.56 -8.86
N TYR A 16 -2.05 -5.42 -8.90
CA TYR A 16 -1.40 -4.11 -8.88
C TYR A 16 -0.45 -3.85 -10.04
N ASN A 17 -0.42 -4.72 -11.04
CA ASN A 17 0.26 -4.43 -12.29
C ASN A 17 -0.78 -3.87 -13.27
N TYR A 18 -0.69 -2.57 -13.53
CA TYR A 18 -1.66 -1.86 -14.37
C TYR A 18 -1.17 -1.64 -15.78
N LYS A 19 -0.01 -2.18 -16.13
CA LYS A 19 0.62 -1.93 -17.41
C LYS A 19 -0.30 -2.25 -18.59
N ASP A 20 -1.04 -3.36 -18.49
CA ASP A 20 -1.95 -3.81 -19.54
C ASP A 20 -3.41 -3.44 -19.26
N ARG A 21 -3.65 -2.56 -18.27
CA ARG A 21 -4.98 -2.11 -17.86
C ARG A 21 -5.05 -0.58 -17.82
N ARG A 22 -4.66 0.03 -18.92
CA ARG A 22 -4.59 1.50 -19.04
C ARG A 22 -5.95 2.18 -18.95
N ASP A 23 -7.02 1.46 -19.28
CA ASP A 23 -8.38 1.94 -19.18
C ASP A 23 -8.79 2.28 -17.75
N THR A 24 -8.12 1.73 -16.74
CA THR A 24 -8.42 2.01 -15.33
C THR A 24 -7.92 3.38 -14.89
N GLY A 25 -6.89 3.93 -15.54
CA GLY A 25 -6.22 5.15 -15.15
C GLY A 25 -5.29 5.00 -13.95
N LEU A 26 -5.17 3.80 -13.39
CA LEU A 26 -4.34 3.54 -12.23
C LEU A 26 -2.85 3.57 -12.57
N GLN A 27 -2.07 4.28 -11.75
CA GLN A 27 -0.63 4.45 -11.94
C GLN A 27 0.17 3.97 -10.73
N TYR A 28 -0.43 3.97 -9.55
CA TYR A 28 0.24 3.61 -8.30
C TYR A 28 -0.70 2.85 -7.37
N THR A 29 -0.09 2.09 -6.47
CA THR A 29 -0.80 1.48 -5.34
C THR A 29 -0.14 1.93 -4.06
N PHE A 30 -0.94 2.40 -3.12
CA PHE A 30 -0.49 2.78 -1.79
C PHE A 30 -1.06 1.77 -0.79
N LEU A 31 -0.17 0.95 -0.22
CA LEU A 31 -0.52 -0.03 0.82
C LEU A 31 -0.16 0.56 2.17
N GLU A 32 -1.17 0.77 3.01
CA GLU A 32 -0.99 1.26 4.37
C GLU A 32 -1.12 0.09 5.34
N PHE A 33 0.00 -0.34 5.93
CA PHE A 33 -0.03 -1.42 6.94
C PHE A 33 -0.22 -0.82 8.32
N GLY A 34 -1.28 -1.22 9.00
CA GLY A 34 -1.60 -0.68 10.31
C GLY A 34 -2.56 -1.56 11.09
N ALA A 35 -3.03 -1.05 12.23
CA ALA A 35 -4.01 -1.72 13.07
C ALA A 35 -4.93 -0.68 13.72
N MET A 36 -6.12 -1.11 14.13
CA MET A 36 -7.15 -0.21 14.65
C MET A 36 -6.78 0.45 15.98
N GLY A 37 -6.04 -0.24 16.83
CA GLY A 37 -5.68 0.28 18.15
C GLY A 37 -4.43 1.15 18.20
N CYS A 38 -3.82 1.42 17.08
CA CYS A 38 -2.57 2.17 16.98
C CYS A 38 -2.86 3.65 16.73
N ILE A 39 -2.35 4.54 17.61
CA ILE A 39 -2.64 5.98 17.51
C ILE A 39 -2.11 6.57 16.21
N SER A 40 -0.86 6.28 15.86
CA SER A 40 -0.26 6.78 14.61
C SER A 40 -0.95 6.21 13.38
N CYS A 41 -1.44 4.96 13.47
CA CYS A 41 -2.22 4.36 12.38
C CYS A 41 -3.53 5.11 12.17
N ARG A 42 -4.18 5.53 13.26
CA ARG A 42 -5.43 6.30 13.17
C ARG A 42 -5.21 7.65 12.49
N LYS A 43 -4.07 8.28 12.75
CA LYS A 43 -3.71 9.53 12.06
C LYS A 43 -3.55 9.32 10.56
N MET A 44 -3.17 8.13 10.15
CA MET A 44 -3.04 7.81 8.73
C MET A 44 -4.39 7.68 8.01
N GLU A 45 -5.51 7.51 8.74
CA GLU A 45 -6.84 7.44 8.13
C GLU A 45 -7.14 8.71 7.32
N ARG A 46 -6.86 9.87 7.90
CA ARG A 46 -7.05 11.15 7.20
C ARG A 46 -6.09 11.27 6.01
N VAL A 47 -4.86 10.81 6.18
CA VAL A 47 -3.88 10.83 5.08
C VAL A 47 -4.37 9.98 3.91
N MET A 48 -4.85 8.77 4.20
CA MET A 48 -5.40 7.90 3.15
C MET A 48 -6.56 8.56 2.42
N GLU A 49 -7.45 9.23 3.16
CA GLU A 49 -8.59 9.92 2.57
C GLU A 49 -8.14 11.08 1.69
N ASP A 50 -7.15 11.85 2.15
CA ASP A 50 -6.61 12.97 1.38
C ASP A 50 -5.97 12.47 0.07
N ILE A 51 -5.27 11.35 0.11
CA ILE A 51 -4.67 10.74 -1.08
C ILE A 51 -5.78 10.30 -2.06
N ARG A 52 -6.83 9.64 -1.56
CA ARG A 52 -7.95 9.23 -2.40
C ARG A 52 -8.60 10.43 -3.08
N THR A 53 -8.80 11.51 -2.32
CA THR A 53 -9.44 12.72 -2.84
C THR A 53 -8.56 13.42 -3.86
N THR A 54 -7.27 13.57 -3.56
CA THR A 54 -6.35 14.34 -4.40
C THR A 54 -6.02 13.62 -5.71
N TYR A 55 -5.77 12.32 -5.65
CA TYR A 55 -5.26 11.57 -6.81
C TYR A 55 -6.33 10.75 -7.53
N GLY A 56 -7.46 10.51 -6.87
CA GLY A 56 -8.60 9.84 -7.49
C GLY A 56 -8.22 8.49 -8.08
N LYS A 57 -8.51 8.33 -9.37
CA LYS A 57 -8.29 7.05 -10.07
C LYS A 57 -6.83 6.72 -10.32
N ARG A 58 -5.92 7.66 -10.07
CA ARG A 58 -4.50 7.43 -10.34
C ARG A 58 -3.83 6.57 -9.27
N VAL A 59 -4.34 6.59 -8.04
CA VAL A 59 -3.73 5.89 -6.91
C VAL A 59 -4.75 4.99 -6.25
N LYS A 60 -4.45 3.69 -6.21
CA LYS A 60 -5.24 2.71 -5.47
C LYS A 60 -4.76 2.72 -4.03
N VAL A 61 -5.63 3.06 -3.10
CA VAL A 61 -5.30 3.08 -1.66
C VAL A 61 -5.89 1.84 -1.00
N ARG A 62 -5.05 1.06 -0.31
CA ARG A 62 -5.49 -0.14 0.39
C ARG A 62 -4.99 -0.12 1.83
N PHE A 63 -5.92 -0.27 2.77
CA PHE A 63 -5.56 -0.46 4.16
C PHE A 63 -5.32 -1.95 4.41
N MET A 64 -4.12 -2.27 4.92
CA MET A 64 -3.69 -3.63 5.20
C MET A 64 -3.65 -3.80 6.72
N ASN A 65 -4.71 -4.37 7.29
CA ASN A 65 -4.81 -4.54 8.74
C ASN A 65 -3.97 -5.74 9.17
N VAL A 66 -2.83 -5.47 9.83
CA VAL A 66 -1.89 -6.51 10.23
C VAL A 66 -2.45 -7.44 11.32
N SER A 67 -3.57 -7.06 11.95
CA SER A 67 -4.24 -7.93 12.93
C SER A 67 -5.13 -8.98 12.29
N LYS A 68 -5.40 -8.84 10.99
CA LYS A 68 -6.26 -9.78 10.26
C LYS A 68 -5.45 -10.94 9.71
N GLN A 69 -6.03 -12.14 9.76
CA GLN A 69 -5.34 -13.33 9.29
C GLN A 69 -5.03 -13.26 7.79
N GLU A 70 -5.95 -12.73 6.98
CA GLU A 70 -5.75 -12.62 5.54
C GLU A 70 -4.63 -11.65 5.14
N THR A 71 -4.17 -10.82 6.09
CA THR A 71 -3.07 -9.89 5.84
C THR A 71 -1.70 -10.45 6.22
N GLN A 72 -1.66 -11.55 6.97
CA GLN A 72 -0.42 -12.08 7.53
C GLN A 72 0.66 -12.34 6.48
N GLU A 73 0.29 -12.96 5.36
CA GLU A 73 1.25 -13.31 4.32
C GLU A 73 1.78 -12.06 3.60
N TRP A 74 0.92 -11.05 3.43
CA TRP A 74 1.34 -9.76 2.89
C TRP A 74 2.32 -9.07 3.82
N THR A 75 2.04 -9.08 5.12
CA THR A 75 2.88 -8.49 6.16
C THR A 75 4.27 -9.13 6.15
N LYS A 76 4.31 -10.46 6.04
CA LYS A 76 5.58 -11.21 5.97
C LYS A 76 6.32 -10.92 4.67
N TYR A 77 5.62 -10.93 3.56
CA TYR A 77 6.22 -10.70 2.25
C TYR A 77 6.94 -9.35 2.18
N PHE A 78 6.29 -8.30 2.69
CA PHE A 78 6.88 -6.97 2.70
C PHE A 78 7.83 -6.74 3.88
N GLY A 79 7.94 -7.70 4.80
CA GLY A 79 8.83 -7.58 5.95
C GLY A 79 8.46 -6.44 6.86
N ILE A 80 7.15 -6.27 7.15
CA ILE A 80 6.67 -5.18 7.99
C ILE A 80 7.06 -5.46 9.44
N ALA A 81 7.98 -4.65 9.98
CA ALA A 81 8.49 -4.82 11.34
C ALA A 81 7.76 -3.93 12.35
N ALA A 82 7.17 -2.84 11.90
CA ALA A 82 6.48 -1.89 12.76
C ALA A 82 5.33 -1.24 12.00
N ILE A 83 4.35 -0.72 12.71
CA ILE A 83 3.19 -0.03 12.15
C ILE A 83 3.10 1.38 12.70
N PRO A 84 2.57 2.32 11.92
CA PRO A 84 2.17 2.15 10.52
C PRO A 84 3.38 2.09 9.59
N THR A 85 3.26 1.38 8.49
CA THR A 85 4.27 1.37 7.42
C THR A 85 3.56 1.56 6.09
N GLN A 86 4.12 2.44 5.27
CA GLN A 86 3.60 2.76 3.96
C GLN A 86 4.48 2.11 2.89
N ILE A 87 3.84 1.42 1.95
CA ILE A 87 4.51 0.86 0.78
C ILE A 87 3.81 1.45 -0.44
N ILE A 88 4.59 1.99 -1.37
CA ILE A 88 4.03 2.45 -2.65
C ILE A 88 4.61 1.58 -3.76
N LEU A 89 3.72 1.08 -4.60
CA LEU A 89 4.07 0.30 -5.79
C LEU A 89 3.82 1.16 -7.02
N ASP A 90 4.69 1.00 -8.02
CA ASP A 90 4.49 1.66 -9.32
C ASP A 90 3.45 0.90 -10.16
N ASN A 91 3.27 1.31 -11.41
CA ASN A 91 2.27 0.69 -12.28
C ASN A 91 2.62 -0.73 -12.72
N ASN A 92 3.83 -1.19 -12.45
CA ASN A 92 4.25 -2.57 -12.70
C ASN A 92 4.16 -3.44 -11.44
N GLY A 93 3.72 -2.86 -10.32
CA GLY A 93 3.64 -3.58 -9.05
C GLY A 93 4.98 -3.66 -8.32
N HIS A 94 5.95 -2.84 -8.68
CA HIS A 94 7.25 -2.79 -8.01
C HIS A 94 7.25 -1.78 -6.88
N GLU A 95 7.83 -2.14 -5.74
CA GLU A 95 7.98 -1.23 -4.61
C GLU A 95 8.94 -0.11 -4.98
N ILE A 96 8.49 1.15 -4.86
CA ILE A 96 9.30 2.33 -5.16
C ILE A 96 9.48 3.25 -3.96
N PHE A 97 8.74 3.01 -2.87
CA PHE A 97 8.81 3.85 -1.69
C PHE A 97 8.36 3.08 -0.47
N ARG A 98 9.03 3.35 0.65
CA ARG A 98 8.70 2.73 1.95
C ARG A 98 8.99 3.73 3.07
N HIS A 99 8.08 3.80 4.02
CA HIS A 99 8.24 4.66 5.19
C HIS A 99 7.54 4.03 6.39
N THR A 100 8.14 4.13 7.57
CA THR A 100 7.56 3.63 8.82
C THR A 100 7.26 4.80 9.74
N GLY A 101 6.09 4.77 10.38
CA GLY A 101 5.56 5.84 11.22
C GLY A 101 4.60 6.72 10.44
N PHE A 102 4.16 7.81 11.09
CA PHE A 102 3.27 8.77 10.44
C PHE A 102 4.00 9.50 9.31
N ILE A 103 3.28 9.71 8.20
CA ILE A 103 3.77 10.55 7.10
C ILE A 103 2.58 11.36 6.58
N SER A 104 2.83 12.63 6.24
CA SER A 104 1.77 13.51 5.74
C SER A 104 1.39 13.17 4.30
N ALA A 105 0.18 13.58 3.91
CA ALA A 105 -0.27 13.45 2.52
C ALA A 105 0.62 14.28 1.59
N GLU A 106 1.10 15.45 2.05
CA GLU A 106 2.00 16.30 1.29
C GLU A 106 3.30 15.56 0.96
N ASP A 107 3.91 14.92 1.97
CA ASP A 107 5.15 14.20 1.77
C ASP A 107 4.95 12.95 0.88
N LEU A 108 3.87 12.21 1.09
CA LEU A 108 3.54 11.08 0.21
C LEU A 108 3.32 11.55 -1.23
N GLY A 109 2.73 12.72 -1.38
CA GLY A 109 2.44 13.29 -2.70
C GLY A 109 3.67 13.52 -3.56
N THR A 110 4.85 13.61 -2.96
CA THR A 110 6.09 13.76 -3.73
C THR A 110 6.42 12.50 -4.52
N VAL A 111 5.86 11.36 -4.16
CA VAL A 111 6.08 10.08 -4.85
C VAL A 111 5.19 9.96 -6.08
N PHE A 112 3.97 10.47 -6.00
CA PHE A 112 2.98 10.36 -7.07
C PHE A 112 3.17 11.47 -8.10
N LYS A 113 3.69 11.12 -9.23
CA LYS A 113 4.01 12.10 -10.29
C LYS A 113 2.93 12.21 -11.35
#